data_e7de683eb16076cdebdd7ca061b69113
#
_entry.id   e7de683eb16076cdebdd7ca061b69113
#
_cell.length_a   1.000
_cell.length_b   1.000
_cell.length_c   1.000
_cell.angle_alpha   90.00
_cell.angle_beta   90.00
_cell.angle_gamma   90.00
#
_symmetry.space_group_name_H-M   'P 1'
#
loop_
_entity.id
_entity.type
_entity.pdbx_description
1 polymer ?
#
loop_
_entity_poly.entity_id
_entity_poly.type
_entity_poly.pdbx_seq_one_letter_code
_entity_poly.pdbx_strand_id
1 'polypeptide(L)'
;MRVIVVEDNVLFCNYICNFLQKADLDTVRTYRLAQAKKIIGTSIREDDIVLADLRLPDGESTTLLQWMRENGYMHPFIMMTNYEEIHSAVHTMKLGAEDYILKPLVETRLLPVIKKIRTVNEAFTKVIYERKSTPFCELNRYIHMVAPTDMTVLILGSTGTGKEHLAKKIHRQSLRSG
;
A
#
# COMPACT_ATOMS: atom_id res chain seq x y z
N MET A 1 -4.51 3.92 -9.80
CA MET A 1 -3.71 2.96 -9.03
C MET A 1 -2.35 2.82 -9.68
N ARG A 2 -1.29 2.93 -8.91
CA ARG A 2 0.09 2.90 -9.39
C ARG A 2 0.86 1.78 -8.70
N VAL A 3 1.76 1.10 -9.43
CA VAL A 3 2.62 0.04 -8.89
C VAL A 3 4.08 0.53 -8.87
N ILE A 4 4.68 0.54 -7.69
CA ILE A 4 6.11 0.83 -7.51
C ILE A 4 6.85 -0.51 -7.66
N VAL A 5 7.54 -0.67 -8.78
CA VAL A 5 8.30 -1.89 -9.11
C VAL A 5 9.74 -1.72 -8.65
N VAL A 6 10.20 -2.61 -7.79
CA VAL A 6 11.55 -2.62 -7.23
C VAL A 6 12.26 -3.88 -7.73
N GLU A 7 13.09 -3.75 -8.77
CA GLU A 7 13.71 -4.87 -9.48
C GLU A 7 15.01 -4.40 -10.12
N ASP A 8 16.13 -5.02 -9.77
CA ASP A 8 17.46 -4.63 -10.27
C ASP A 8 17.73 -5.11 -11.71
N ASN A 9 17.11 -6.20 -12.12
CA ASN A 9 17.20 -6.65 -13.50
C ASN A 9 16.35 -5.75 -14.40
N VAL A 10 17.04 -4.88 -15.14
CA VAL A 10 16.40 -3.88 -16.02
C VAL A 10 15.46 -4.50 -17.06
N LEU A 11 15.83 -5.66 -17.63
CA LEU A 11 15.00 -6.33 -18.64
C LEU A 11 13.70 -6.86 -18.00
N PHE A 12 13.80 -7.51 -16.85
CA PHE A 12 12.66 -8.02 -16.15
C PHE A 12 11.78 -6.88 -15.57
N CYS A 13 12.40 -5.81 -15.05
CA CYS A 13 11.69 -4.62 -14.62
C CYS A 13 10.86 -4.00 -15.76
N ASN A 14 11.46 -3.84 -16.92
CA ASN A 14 10.76 -3.33 -18.12
C ASN A 14 9.62 -4.25 -18.56
N TYR A 15 9.87 -5.57 -18.56
CA TYR A 15 8.86 -6.56 -18.88
C TYR A 15 7.64 -6.45 -17.96
N ILE A 16 7.85 -6.43 -16.63
CA ILE A 16 6.77 -6.29 -15.64
C ILE A 16 6.03 -4.96 -15.80
N CYS A 17 6.76 -3.85 -15.96
CA CYS A 17 6.12 -2.56 -16.17
C CYS A 17 5.24 -2.52 -17.43
N ASN A 18 5.72 -3.08 -18.54
CA ASN A 18 4.93 -3.18 -19.76
C ASN A 18 3.71 -4.10 -19.60
N PHE A 19 3.85 -5.19 -18.84
CA PHE A 19 2.75 -6.09 -18.53
C PHE A 19 1.67 -5.39 -17.71
N LEU A 20 2.04 -4.61 -16.68
CA LEU A 20 1.13 -3.84 -15.85
C LEU A 20 0.47 -2.69 -16.62
N GLN A 21 1.23 -1.98 -17.47
CA GLN A 21 0.69 -0.90 -18.30
C GLN A 21 -0.36 -1.37 -19.31
N LYS A 22 -0.21 -2.59 -19.87
CA LYS A 22 -1.26 -3.22 -20.71
C LYS A 22 -2.57 -3.49 -19.94
N ALA A 23 -2.52 -3.51 -18.62
CA ALA A 23 -3.67 -3.67 -17.74
C ALA A 23 -4.13 -2.32 -17.13
N ASP A 24 -3.79 -1.19 -17.76
CA ASP A 24 -4.14 0.18 -17.34
C ASP A 24 -3.65 0.54 -15.92
N LEU A 25 -2.48 0.04 -15.53
CA LEU A 25 -1.83 0.36 -14.27
C LEU A 25 -0.60 1.26 -14.51
N ASP A 26 -0.55 2.38 -13.80
CA ASP A 26 0.64 3.23 -13.77
C ASP A 26 1.81 2.50 -13.10
N THR A 27 3.04 2.73 -13.56
CA THR A 27 4.21 2.11 -12.96
C THR A 27 5.32 3.10 -12.66
N VAL A 28 6.02 2.87 -11.56
CA VAL A 28 7.27 3.57 -11.22
C VAL A 28 8.36 2.53 -11.05
N ARG A 29 9.48 2.71 -11.76
CA ARG A 29 10.62 1.80 -11.74
C ARG A 29 11.63 2.24 -10.70
N THR A 30 12.09 1.28 -9.91
CA THR A 30 13.22 1.45 -9.00
C THR A 30 14.09 0.20 -9.05
N TYR A 31 15.39 0.37 -8.86
CA TYR A 31 16.37 -0.70 -9.02
C TYR A 31 17.09 -1.03 -7.71
N ARG A 32 16.75 -0.32 -6.62
CA ARG A 32 17.38 -0.43 -5.31
C ARG A 32 16.38 -0.10 -4.20
N LEU A 33 16.59 -0.69 -3.01
CA LEU A 33 15.81 -0.38 -1.82
C LEU A 33 15.86 1.10 -1.44
N ALA A 34 17.04 1.72 -1.54
CA ALA A 34 17.23 3.14 -1.22
C ALA A 34 16.36 4.05 -2.11
N GLN A 35 16.24 3.72 -3.41
CA GLN A 35 15.37 4.47 -4.33
C GLN A 35 13.89 4.27 -3.97
N ALA A 36 13.49 3.03 -3.69
CA ALA A 36 12.12 2.72 -3.28
C ALA A 36 11.75 3.44 -1.98
N LYS A 37 12.61 3.42 -0.95
CA LYS A 37 12.40 4.16 0.30
C LYS A 37 12.22 5.66 0.06
N LYS A 38 13.03 6.26 -0.81
CA LYS A 38 12.90 7.68 -1.16
C LYS A 38 11.54 7.98 -1.79
N ILE A 39 11.10 7.19 -2.78
CA ILE A 39 9.81 7.41 -3.45
C ILE A 39 8.66 7.21 -2.46
N ILE A 40 8.69 6.14 -1.64
CA ILE A 40 7.68 5.87 -0.62
C ILE A 40 7.61 7.02 0.39
N GLY A 41 8.75 7.52 0.88
CA GLY A 41 8.80 8.59 1.86
C GLY A 41 8.39 9.97 1.33
N THR A 42 8.44 10.22 0.02
CA THR A 42 8.21 11.57 -0.54
C THR A 42 6.95 11.68 -1.40
N SER A 43 6.52 10.61 -2.05
CA SER A 43 5.50 10.69 -3.12
C SER A 43 4.57 9.48 -3.20
N ILE A 44 4.49 8.66 -2.14
CA ILE A 44 3.57 7.53 -2.12
C ILE A 44 2.12 8.04 -2.14
N ARG A 45 1.27 7.38 -2.93
CA ARG A 45 -0.15 7.70 -3.05
C ARG A 45 -0.96 6.65 -2.30
N GLU A 46 -2.15 7.01 -1.84
CA GLU A 46 -3.02 6.12 -1.05
C GLU A 46 -3.35 4.78 -1.75
N ASP A 47 -3.40 4.78 -3.07
CA ASP A 47 -3.72 3.61 -3.91
C ASP A 47 -2.49 2.91 -4.50
N ASP A 48 -1.28 3.25 -4.04
CA ASP A 48 -0.05 2.61 -4.51
C ASP A 48 0.10 1.18 -3.98
N ILE A 49 0.68 0.32 -4.82
CA ILE A 49 1.12 -1.03 -4.47
C ILE A 49 2.64 -1.10 -4.65
N VAL A 50 3.33 -1.76 -3.73
CA VAL A 50 4.76 -2.06 -3.88
C VAL A 50 4.92 -3.49 -4.37
N LEU A 51 5.64 -3.68 -5.47
CA LEU A 51 5.99 -4.97 -6.05
C LEU A 51 7.52 -5.07 -6.08
N ALA A 52 8.11 -5.92 -5.25
CA ALA A 52 9.55 -5.94 -5.05
C ALA A 52 10.16 -7.33 -5.24
N ASP A 53 11.32 -7.39 -5.92
CA ASP A 53 12.16 -8.59 -5.87
C ASP A 53 12.69 -8.80 -4.45
N LEU A 54 12.77 -10.05 -4.01
CA LEU A 54 13.32 -10.42 -2.71
C LEU A 54 14.75 -9.95 -2.55
N ARG A 55 15.59 -10.19 -3.55
CA ARG A 55 17.03 -9.90 -3.51
C ARG A 55 17.40 -8.74 -4.43
N LEU A 56 17.91 -7.68 -3.84
CA LEU A 56 18.37 -6.47 -4.53
C LEU A 56 19.85 -6.21 -4.20
N PRO A 57 20.57 -5.44 -5.01
CA PRO A 57 22.00 -5.16 -4.80
C PRO A 57 22.33 -4.52 -3.46
N ASP A 58 21.36 -3.81 -2.85
CA ASP A 58 21.51 -3.09 -1.59
C ASP A 58 20.76 -3.75 -0.42
N GLY A 59 20.35 -5.03 -0.56
CA GLY A 59 19.78 -5.85 0.49
C GLY A 59 18.52 -6.62 0.12
N GLU A 60 17.83 -7.17 1.10
CA GLU A 60 16.56 -7.88 0.90
C GLU A 60 15.35 -6.97 1.08
N SER A 61 14.33 -7.15 0.24
CA SER A 61 13.11 -6.35 0.28
C SER A 61 12.23 -6.60 1.52
N THR A 62 12.50 -7.64 2.29
CA THR A 62 11.95 -7.83 3.63
C THR A 62 12.27 -6.65 4.54
N THR A 63 13.47 -6.06 4.41
CA THR A 63 13.87 -4.86 5.16
C THR A 63 13.11 -3.61 4.72
N LEU A 64 12.74 -3.51 3.44
CA LEU A 64 11.88 -2.43 2.93
C LEU A 64 10.46 -2.57 3.50
N LEU A 65 9.90 -3.78 3.47
CA LEU A 65 8.58 -4.06 4.03
C LEU A 65 8.54 -3.74 5.52
N GLN A 66 9.52 -4.22 6.29
CA GLN A 66 9.62 -3.92 7.71
C GLN A 66 9.69 -2.41 7.97
N TRP A 67 10.58 -1.70 7.27
CA TRP A 67 10.68 -0.24 7.36
C TRP A 67 9.36 0.45 7.02
N MET A 68 8.64 0.00 6.00
CA MET A 68 7.33 0.53 5.68
C MET A 68 6.36 0.39 6.85
N ARG A 69 6.28 -0.79 7.48
CA ARG A 69 5.38 -1.04 8.62
C ARG A 69 5.74 -0.23 9.85
N GLU A 70 7.04 -0.12 10.17
CA GLU A 70 7.57 0.70 11.27
C GLU A 70 7.29 2.20 11.10
N ASN A 71 7.23 2.70 9.85
CA ASN A 71 6.92 4.09 9.53
C ASN A 71 5.43 4.33 9.20
N GLY A 72 4.55 3.35 9.47
CA GLY A 72 3.09 3.50 9.30
C GLY A 72 2.59 3.38 7.86
N TYR A 73 3.43 3.01 6.90
CA TYR A 73 3.01 2.75 5.52
C TYR A 73 2.36 1.37 5.41
N MET A 74 1.02 1.33 5.38
CA MET A 74 0.22 0.10 5.29
C MET A 74 -0.15 -0.31 3.86
N HIS A 75 0.55 0.23 2.87
CA HIS A 75 0.32 -0.07 1.45
C HIS A 75 0.54 -1.55 1.17
N PRO A 76 -0.25 -2.15 0.26
CA PRO A 76 -0.06 -3.52 -0.16
C PRO A 76 1.35 -3.75 -0.70
N PHE A 77 1.98 -4.82 -0.24
CA PHE A 77 3.33 -5.21 -0.62
C PHE A 77 3.29 -6.63 -1.18
N ILE A 78 3.73 -6.79 -2.43
CA ILE A 78 3.83 -8.08 -3.10
C ILE A 78 5.31 -8.38 -3.30
N MET A 79 5.74 -9.53 -2.80
CA MET A 79 7.12 -10.00 -3.00
C MET A 79 7.21 -10.84 -4.26
N MET A 80 8.24 -10.61 -5.08
CA MET A 80 8.62 -11.48 -6.19
C MET A 80 9.95 -12.18 -5.91
N THR A 81 10.14 -13.37 -6.43
CA THR A 81 11.41 -14.09 -6.30
C THR A 81 11.59 -15.16 -7.38
N ASN A 82 12.82 -15.52 -7.66
CA ASN A 82 13.15 -16.71 -8.44
C ASN A 82 13.23 -17.99 -7.60
N TYR A 83 13.21 -17.89 -6.27
CA TYR A 83 13.51 -18.99 -5.37
C TYR A 83 12.28 -19.45 -4.60
N GLU A 84 12.06 -20.77 -4.58
CA GLU A 84 11.05 -21.41 -3.75
C GLU A 84 11.58 -21.61 -2.31
N GLU A 85 11.75 -20.53 -1.58
CA GLU A 85 12.18 -20.58 -0.18
C GLU A 85 10.97 -20.45 0.75
N ILE A 86 10.48 -21.57 1.27
CA ILE A 86 9.30 -21.59 2.16
C ILE A 86 9.52 -20.70 3.38
N HIS A 87 10.71 -20.70 3.98
CA HIS A 87 11.01 -19.87 5.15
C HIS A 87 10.90 -18.37 4.84
N SER A 88 11.45 -17.93 3.71
CA SER A 88 11.37 -16.54 3.26
C SER A 88 9.93 -16.12 2.96
N ALA A 89 9.13 -16.99 2.35
CA ALA A 89 7.73 -16.75 2.10
C ALA A 89 6.93 -16.58 3.40
N VAL A 90 7.08 -17.51 4.34
CA VAL A 90 6.39 -17.45 5.65
C VAL A 90 6.81 -16.21 6.43
N HIS A 91 8.09 -15.85 6.42
CA HIS A 91 8.59 -14.65 7.09
C HIS A 91 7.99 -13.38 6.47
N THR A 92 8.02 -13.27 5.15
CA THR A 92 7.47 -12.14 4.40
C THR A 92 5.97 -11.95 4.66
N MET A 93 5.21 -13.04 4.68
CA MET A 93 3.77 -12.99 5.00
C MET A 93 3.51 -12.54 6.44
N LYS A 94 4.32 -12.99 7.42
CA LYS A 94 4.25 -12.54 8.82
C LYS A 94 4.56 -11.05 8.99
N LEU A 95 5.42 -10.48 8.14
CA LEU A 95 5.69 -9.04 8.10
C LEU A 95 4.56 -8.23 7.48
N GLY A 96 3.52 -8.88 6.97
CA GLY A 96 2.34 -8.23 6.41
C GLY A 96 2.45 -7.97 4.91
N ALA A 97 3.16 -8.82 4.15
CA ALA A 97 3.03 -8.83 2.70
C ALA A 97 1.64 -9.34 2.29
N GLU A 98 1.12 -8.84 1.17
CA GLU A 98 -0.15 -9.27 0.61
C GLU A 98 -0.03 -10.60 -0.13
N ASP A 99 1.07 -10.82 -0.83
CA ASP A 99 1.38 -12.10 -1.49
C ASP A 99 2.89 -12.26 -1.73
N TYR A 100 3.27 -13.51 -2.05
CA TYR A 100 4.61 -13.93 -2.42
C TYR A 100 4.52 -14.70 -3.73
N ILE A 101 5.09 -14.17 -4.82
CA ILE A 101 4.93 -14.68 -6.18
C ILE A 101 6.27 -15.11 -6.75
N LEU A 102 6.34 -16.36 -7.25
CA LEU A 102 7.50 -16.78 -8.04
C LEU A 102 7.51 -16.04 -9.39
N LYS A 103 8.67 -15.51 -9.78
CA LYS A 103 8.82 -14.76 -11.05
C LYS A 103 8.27 -15.51 -12.28
N PRO A 104 8.42 -16.84 -12.44
CA PRO A 104 7.79 -17.59 -13.53
C PRO A 104 6.26 -17.57 -13.53
N LEU A 105 5.63 -17.29 -12.37
CA LEU A 105 4.17 -17.26 -12.22
C LEU A 105 3.58 -15.83 -12.26
N VAL A 106 4.39 -14.82 -12.49
CA VAL A 106 3.94 -13.42 -12.43
C VAL A 106 2.81 -13.14 -13.42
N GLU A 107 2.89 -13.62 -14.65
CA GLU A 107 1.84 -13.41 -15.65
C GLU A 107 0.47 -13.93 -15.22
N THR A 108 0.45 -15.07 -14.54
CA THR A 108 -0.79 -15.73 -14.15
C THR A 108 -1.32 -15.28 -12.80
N ARG A 109 -0.43 -14.87 -11.87
CA ARG A 109 -0.81 -14.57 -10.48
C ARG A 109 -0.90 -13.09 -10.15
N LEU A 110 -0.08 -12.24 -10.78
CA LEU A 110 0.06 -10.84 -10.37
C LEU A 110 -1.25 -10.03 -10.53
N LEU A 111 -1.87 -10.08 -11.72
CA LEU A 111 -3.13 -9.35 -11.96
C LEU A 111 -4.30 -9.82 -11.08
N PRO A 112 -4.53 -11.13 -10.87
CA PRO A 112 -5.50 -11.61 -9.89
C PRO A 112 -5.29 -11.05 -8.47
N VAL A 113 -4.04 -11.02 -7.98
CA VAL A 113 -3.72 -10.46 -6.66
C VAL A 113 -4.01 -8.97 -6.63
N ILE A 114 -3.55 -8.19 -7.60
CA ILE A 114 -3.82 -6.75 -7.71
C ILE A 114 -5.33 -6.49 -7.77
N LYS A 115 -6.09 -7.29 -8.53
CA LYS A 115 -7.56 -7.18 -8.61
C LYS A 115 -8.21 -7.43 -7.25
N LYS A 116 -7.76 -8.44 -6.51
CA LYS A 116 -8.25 -8.73 -5.14
C LYS A 116 -8.00 -7.54 -4.21
N ILE A 117 -6.78 -6.98 -4.22
CA ILE A 117 -6.42 -5.79 -3.44
C ILE A 117 -7.35 -4.63 -3.77
N ARG A 118 -7.57 -4.37 -5.05
CA ARG A 118 -8.47 -3.31 -5.54
C ARG A 118 -9.90 -3.51 -5.06
N THR A 119 -10.44 -4.73 -5.19
CA THR A 119 -11.82 -5.05 -4.78
C THR A 119 -12.01 -4.88 -3.28
N VAL A 120 -11.02 -5.28 -2.46
CA VAL A 120 -11.05 -5.08 -1.01
C VAL A 120 -11.03 -3.59 -0.69
N ASN A 121 -10.17 -2.81 -1.32
CA ASN A 121 -10.09 -1.37 -1.12
C ASN A 121 -11.37 -0.65 -1.59
N GLU A 122 -11.94 -1.02 -2.74
CA GLU A 122 -13.20 -0.48 -3.24
C GLU A 122 -14.38 -0.85 -2.32
N ALA A 123 -14.43 -2.09 -1.81
CA ALA A 123 -15.46 -2.52 -0.85
C ALA A 123 -15.34 -1.74 0.46
N PHE A 124 -14.13 -1.55 1.00
CA PHE A 124 -13.89 -0.70 2.16
C PHE A 124 -14.30 0.76 1.92
N THR A 125 -13.90 1.31 0.79
CA THR A 125 -14.28 2.67 0.39
C THR A 125 -15.78 2.78 0.22
N LYS A 126 -16.41 1.81 -0.46
CA LYS A 126 -17.86 1.80 -0.72
C LYS A 126 -18.68 1.67 0.56
N VAL A 127 -18.27 0.80 1.50
CA VAL A 127 -18.91 0.68 2.83
C VAL A 127 -18.83 2.00 3.62
N ILE A 128 -17.76 2.77 3.43
CA ILE A 128 -17.59 4.08 4.07
C ILE A 128 -18.40 5.17 3.34
N TYR A 129 -18.47 5.14 2.00
CA TYR A 129 -19.18 6.14 1.20
C TYR A 129 -20.69 5.88 1.09
N GLU A 130 -21.16 4.63 1.19
CA GLU A 130 -22.60 4.30 1.16
C GLU A 130 -23.34 4.62 2.46
N ARG A 131 -22.68 4.97 3.54
CA ARG A 131 -23.34 5.56 4.71
C ARG A 131 -23.74 7.01 4.41
N LYS A 132 -24.73 7.20 3.56
CA LYS A 132 -25.45 8.47 3.35
C LYS A 132 -26.40 8.80 4.52
N SER A 133 -26.14 8.26 5.71
CA SER A 133 -26.90 8.67 6.89
C SER A 133 -26.55 10.12 7.23
N THR A 134 -27.56 10.92 7.53
CA THR A 134 -27.38 12.32 7.96
C THR A 134 -26.28 12.49 9.01
N PRO A 135 -26.17 11.61 10.04
CA PRO A 135 -25.09 11.69 11.04
C PRO A 135 -23.68 11.51 10.45
N PHE A 136 -23.52 10.70 9.41
CA PHE A 136 -22.21 10.49 8.78
C PHE A 136 -21.79 11.67 7.87
N CYS A 137 -22.75 12.31 7.23
CA CYS A 137 -22.49 13.54 6.47
C CYS A 137 -22.09 14.69 7.41
N GLU A 138 -22.75 14.82 8.55
CA GLU A 138 -22.39 15.78 9.59
C GLU A 138 -21.01 15.50 10.14
N LEU A 139 -20.69 14.24 10.46
CA LEU A 139 -19.38 13.84 10.94
C LEU A 139 -18.26 14.22 9.97
N ASN A 140 -18.47 13.99 8.67
CA ASN A 140 -17.51 14.40 7.63
C ASN A 140 -17.33 15.93 7.59
N ARG A 141 -18.40 16.70 7.77
CA ARG A 141 -18.33 18.16 7.86
C ARG A 141 -17.49 18.61 9.05
N TYR A 142 -17.69 17.98 10.23
CA TYR A 142 -16.87 18.25 11.42
C TYR A 142 -15.39 17.93 11.18
N ILE A 143 -15.06 16.80 10.53
CA ILE A 143 -13.69 16.45 10.21
C ILE A 143 -13.03 17.53 9.35
N HIS A 144 -13.70 18.00 8.29
CA HIS A 144 -13.15 19.05 7.43
C HIS A 144 -12.94 20.38 8.15
N MET A 145 -13.75 20.66 9.18
CA MET A 145 -13.62 21.88 9.98
C MET A 145 -12.46 21.78 11.00
N VAL A 146 -12.28 20.62 11.65
CA VAL A 146 -11.31 20.49 12.75
C VAL A 146 -9.92 20.02 12.29
N ALA A 147 -9.83 19.24 11.22
CA ALA A 147 -8.57 18.68 10.75
C ALA A 147 -7.50 19.75 10.43
N PRO A 148 -7.79 20.90 9.79
CA PRO A 148 -6.80 21.93 9.51
C PRO A 148 -6.47 22.81 10.73
N THR A 149 -7.00 22.53 11.90
CA THR A 149 -6.79 23.29 13.14
C THR A 149 -5.83 22.58 14.09
N ASP A 150 -5.33 23.30 15.11
CA ASP A 150 -4.53 22.73 16.19
C ASP A 150 -5.36 22.19 17.37
N MET A 151 -6.67 22.04 17.19
CA MET A 151 -7.59 21.58 18.23
C MET A 151 -7.35 20.11 18.55
N THR A 152 -7.43 19.76 19.84
CA THR A 152 -7.47 18.36 20.28
C THR A 152 -8.84 17.77 19.98
N VAL A 153 -8.86 16.63 19.27
CA VAL A 153 -10.09 15.94 18.91
C VAL A 153 -10.22 14.66 19.71
N LEU A 154 -11.32 14.50 20.45
CA LEU A 154 -11.68 13.28 21.16
C LEU A 154 -12.72 12.49 20.33
N ILE A 155 -12.39 11.24 19.99
CA ILE A 155 -13.28 10.35 19.23
C ILE A 155 -13.87 9.30 20.16
N LEU A 156 -15.18 9.37 20.38
CA LEU A 156 -15.92 8.44 21.22
C LEU A 156 -16.79 7.50 20.37
N GLY A 157 -16.97 6.27 20.84
CA GLY A 157 -17.83 5.28 20.18
C GLY A 157 -17.53 3.85 20.64
N SER A 158 -18.46 2.94 20.40
CA SER A 158 -18.34 1.51 20.73
C SER A 158 -17.18 0.83 19.99
N THR A 159 -16.73 -0.31 20.47
CA THR A 159 -15.69 -1.12 19.78
C THR A 159 -16.20 -1.52 18.38
N GLY A 160 -15.33 -1.46 17.38
CA GLY A 160 -15.68 -1.82 15.99
C GLY A 160 -16.39 -0.72 15.18
N THR A 161 -16.62 0.49 15.71
CA THR A 161 -17.33 1.58 15.00
C THR A 161 -16.47 2.38 14.01
N GLY A 162 -15.20 2.00 13.82
CA GLY A 162 -14.31 2.68 12.86
C GLY A 162 -13.59 3.91 13.41
N LYS A 163 -13.46 4.07 14.75
CA LYS A 163 -12.76 5.21 15.37
C LYS A 163 -11.33 5.39 14.87
N GLU A 164 -10.60 4.30 14.68
CA GLU A 164 -9.23 4.31 14.16
C GLU A 164 -9.16 4.89 12.73
N HIS A 165 -10.12 4.49 11.89
CA HIS A 165 -10.21 5.03 10.53
C HIS A 165 -10.50 6.54 10.54
N LEU A 166 -11.38 6.96 11.45
CA LEU A 166 -11.73 8.36 11.62
C LEU A 166 -10.52 9.19 12.08
N ALA A 167 -9.75 8.68 13.05
CA ALA A 167 -8.52 9.31 13.52
C ALA A 167 -7.48 9.47 12.39
N LYS A 168 -7.27 8.40 11.60
CA LYS A 168 -6.39 8.44 10.43
C LYS A 168 -6.86 9.46 9.40
N LYS A 169 -8.17 9.58 9.17
CA LYS A 169 -8.76 10.56 8.25
C LYS A 169 -8.51 11.99 8.71
N ILE A 170 -8.72 12.30 10.00
CA ILE A 170 -8.43 13.61 10.59
C ILE A 170 -6.95 13.94 10.45
N HIS A 171 -6.07 13.00 10.78
CA HIS A 171 -4.62 13.20 10.67
C HIS A 171 -4.19 13.50 9.23
N ARG A 172 -4.68 12.75 8.23
CA ARG A 172 -4.38 12.99 6.80
C ARG A 172 -4.82 14.36 6.30
N GLN A 173 -5.89 14.92 6.85
CA GLN A 173 -6.40 16.24 6.49
C GLN A 173 -5.84 17.35 7.37
N SER A 174 -5.00 17.03 8.34
CA SER A 174 -4.37 18.00 9.23
C SER A 174 -3.14 18.64 8.59
N LEU A 175 -2.77 19.83 9.07
CA LEU A 175 -1.54 20.50 8.69
C LEU A 175 -0.27 19.77 9.17
N ARG A 176 -0.43 18.70 9.97
CA ARG A 176 0.64 17.86 10.54
C ARG A 176 0.72 16.47 9.87
N SER A 177 0.17 16.32 8.67
CA SER A 177 0.16 15.08 7.89
C SER A 177 1.49 14.78 7.18
N GLY A 178 2.61 15.41 7.60
CA GLY A 178 3.97 15.19 7.08
C GLY A 178 4.72 14.11 7.86
#